data_1fa8e5bc99e74a57189b493f53b27c65
#
_entry.id   1fa8e5bc99e74a57189b493f53b27c65
#
_cell.length_a   1.000
_cell.length_b   1.000
_cell.length_c   1.000
_cell.angle_alpha   90.00
_cell.angle_beta   90.00
_cell.angle_gamma   90.00
#
_symmetry.space_group_name_H-M   'P 1'
#
loop_
_entity.id
_entity.type
_entity.pdbx_description
1 polymer ?
#
loop_
_entity_poly.entity_id
_entity_poly.type
_entity_poly.pdbx_seq_one_letter_code
_entity_poly.pdbx_strand_id
1 'polypeptide(L)'
;MEDKKKKKSIWLTVLVAGIIVFDSIVSLVLFITIAVIILSVAGIKNRINSSTYSYSNTVANMNTSNKPATATLPPGAPYDYTFVNDVLTANSTQVESWIITNYPGCSITKTDFEGTKDSWWVVTSTNPMNPVSINGVIINYNQVEFHLSEGYAREIIFTINGGDKNQFTNLYNSLAAIYGQKQVYVGEKDILTKLTDPNYEYYSYLWLGNEFDGYYDLSLRRSVHGSQSQNMIAISKDY
;
A
#
# COMPACT_ATOMS: atom_id res chain seq x y z
N MET A 1 -16.71 -70.17 -25.89
CA MET A 1 -15.50 -69.31 -25.85
C MET A 1 -15.80 -67.90 -26.34
N GLU A 2 -16.78 -67.69 -27.18
CA GLU A 2 -17.22 -66.41 -27.77
C GLU A 2 -17.83 -65.43 -26.78
N ASP A 3 -18.60 -65.94 -25.80
CA ASP A 3 -19.33 -65.10 -24.83
C ASP A 3 -18.41 -64.32 -23.89
N LYS A 4 -17.25 -64.90 -23.52
CA LYS A 4 -16.24 -64.26 -22.68
C LYS A 4 -15.52 -63.11 -23.41
N LYS A 5 -15.32 -63.19 -24.71
CA LYS A 5 -14.72 -62.14 -25.52
C LYS A 5 -15.68 -60.98 -25.67
N LYS A 6 -16.97 -61.22 -25.86
CA LYS A 6 -18.00 -60.17 -26.00
C LYS A 6 -18.18 -59.38 -24.71
N LYS A 7 -18.19 -60.02 -23.55
CA LYS A 7 -18.24 -59.35 -22.22
C LYS A 7 -17.00 -58.46 -21.99
N LYS A 8 -15.78 -58.93 -22.30
CA LYS A 8 -14.57 -58.11 -22.16
C LYS A 8 -14.59 -56.84 -23.04
N SER A 9 -15.10 -56.94 -24.28
CA SER A 9 -15.21 -55.81 -25.19
C SER A 9 -16.18 -54.73 -24.68
N ILE A 10 -17.33 -55.16 -24.10
CA ILE A 10 -18.32 -54.22 -23.55
C ILE A 10 -17.74 -53.48 -22.32
N TRP A 11 -17.06 -54.18 -21.40
CA TRP A 11 -16.43 -53.59 -20.23
C TRP A 11 -15.34 -52.58 -20.62
N LEU A 12 -14.55 -52.86 -21.63
CA LEU A 12 -13.52 -51.94 -22.11
C LEU A 12 -14.14 -50.68 -22.69
N THR A 13 -15.22 -50.80 -23.45
CA THR A 13 -15.95 -49.65 -24.05
C THR A 13 -16.57 -48.77 -22.95
N VAL A 14 -17.16 -49.37 -21.92
CA VAL A 14 -17.73 -48.61 -20.79
C VAL A 14 -16.62 -47.90 -19.99
N LEU A 15 -15.49 -48.54 -19.79
CA LEU A 15 -14.34 -47.94 -19.10
C LEU A 15 -13.79 -46.70 -19.85
N VAL A 16 -13.58 -46.89 -21.16
CA VAL A 16 -13.08 -45.79 -22.03
C VAL A 16 -14.06 -44.62 -22.08
N ALA A 17 -15.36 -44.91 -22.22
CA ALA A 17 -16.40 -43.88 -22.18
C ALA A 17 -16.42 -43.13 -20.85
N GLY A 18 -16.26 -43.86 -19.72
CA GLY A 18 -16.17 -43.28 -18.37
C GLY A 18 -14.98 -42.35 -18.22
N ILE A 19 -13.82 -42.72 -18.73
CA ILE A 19 -12.60 -41.87 -18.71
C ILE A 19 -12.81 -40.57 -19.50
N ILE A 20 -13.39 -40.69 -20.71
CA ILE A 20 -13.65 -39.51 -21.57
C ILE A 20 -14.63 -38.54 -20.87
N VAL A 21 -15.68 -39.02 -20.26
CA VAL A 21 -16.66 -38.20 -19.54
C VAL A 21 -16.00 -37.53 -18.33
N PHE A 22 -15.19 -38.28 -17.57
CA PHE A 22 -14.49 -37.73 -16.42
C PHE A 22 -13.51 -36.61 -16.81
N ASP A 23 -12.70 -36.81 -17.84
CA ASP A 23 -11.77 -35.81 -18.40
C ASP A 23 -12.51 -34.56 -18.87
N SER A 24 -13.66 -34.72 -19.52
CA SER A 24 -14.50 -33.61 -19.96
C SER A 24 -15.05 -32.79 -18.81
N ILE A 25 -15.47 -33.44 -17.71
CA ILE A 25 -15.98 -32.78 -16.51
C ILE A 25 -14.85 -32.01 -15.81
N VAL A 26 -13.69 -32.63 -15.63
CA VAL A 26 -12.52 -32.00 -15.00
C VAL A 26 -12.07 -30.77 -15.82
N SER A 27 -12.00 -30.89 -17.12
CA SER A 27 -11.66 -29.77 -18.03
C SER A 27 -12.68 -28.64 -17.94
N LEU A 28 -13.97 -28.93 -17.87
CA LEU A 28 -15.03 -27.92 -17.73
C LEU A 28 -14.93 -27.18 -16.38
N VAL A 29 -14.72 -27.91 -15.28
CA VAL A 29 -14.56 -27.31 -13.94
C VAL A 29 -13.33 -26.40 -13.91
N LEU A 30 -12.20 -26.85 -14.48
CA LEU A 30 -10.98 -26.05 -14.57
C LEU A 30 -11.22 -24.76 -15.38
N PHE A 31 -11.92 -24.87 -16.51
CA PHE A 31 -12.22 -23.72 -17.36
C PHE A 31 -13.12 -22.69 -16.65
N ILE A 32 -14.15 -23.14 -15.94
CA ILE A 32 -15.04 -22.28 -15.15
C ILE A 32 -14.25 -21.60 -14.03
N THR A 33 -13.36 -22.30 -13.34
CA THR A 33 -12.54 -21.74 -12.27
C THR A 33 -11.63 -20.65 -12.78
N ILE A 34 -10.96 -20.87 -13.92
CA ILE A 34 -10.10 -19.86 -14.55
C ILE A 34 -10.93 -18.66 -15.00
N ALA A 35 -12.10 -18.87 -15.59
CA ALA A 35 -12.98 -17.78 -16.03
C ALA A 35 -13.45 -16.92 -14.85
N VAL A 36 -13.80 -17.53 -13.71
CA VAL A 36 -14.18 -16.81 -12.48
C VAL A 36 -13.02 -15.97 -11.95
N ILE A 37 -11.80 -16.51 -11.94
CA ILE A 37 -10.60 -15.78 -11.52
C ILE A 37 -10.35 -14.57 -12.44
N ILE A 38 -10.42 -14.77 -13.77
CA ILE A 38 -10.22 -13.68 -14.74
C ILE A 38 -11.28 -12.58 -14.57
N LEU A 39 -12.55 -12.96 -14.39
CA LEU A 39 -13.65 -12.01 -14.19
C LEU A 39 -13.50 -11.26 -12.87
N SER A 40 -13.02 -11.92 -11.82
CA SER A 40 -12.76 -11.28 -10.52
C SER A 40 -11.63 -10.24 -10.64
N VAL A 41 -10.54 -10.57 -11.32
CA VAL A 41 -9.41 -9.66 -11.57
C VAL A 41 -9.84 -8.48 -12.46
N ALA A 42 -10.63 -8.73 -13.51
CA ALA A 42 -11.15 -7.67 -14.37
C ALA A 42 -12.15 -6.75 -13.65
N GLY A 43 -12.97 -7.31 -12.74
CA GLY A 43 -13.91 -6.56 -11.90
C GLY A 43 -13.19 -5.61 -10.92
N ILE A 44 -12.04 -6.01 -10.39
CA ILE A 44 -11.24 -5.17 -9.49
C ILE A 44 -10.65 -3.98 -10.26
N LYS A 45 -10.23 -4.16 -11.50
CA LYS A 45 -9.59 -3.12 -12.33
C LYS A 45 -10.55 -1.96 -12.67
N ASN A 46 -11.85 -2.21 -12.73
CA ASN A 46 -12.87 -1.20 -13.06
C ASN A 46 -13.43 -0.44 -11.84
N ARG A 47 -12.96 -0.74 -10.62
CA ARG A 47 -13.48 -0.17 -9.38
C ARG A 47 -12.65 0.95 -8.76
N ILE A 48 -11.59 1.39 -9.45
CA ILE A 48 -10.73 2.45 -8.94
C ILE A 48 -11.04 3.74 -9.70
N ASN A 49 -11.79 4.65 -9.07
CA ASN A 49 -11.98 6.01 -9.56
C ASN A 49 -10.91 6.90 -8.96
N SER A 50 -10.05 7.49 -9.79
CA SER A 50 -9.05 8.46 -9.36
C SER A 50 -9.45 9.86 -9.82
N SER A 51 -9.44 10.83 -8.92
CA SER A 51 -9.61 12.24 -9.22
C SER A 51 -8.36 13.03 -8.80
N THR A 52 -7.82 13.82 -9.71
CA THR A 52 -6.64 14.66 -9.45
C THR A 52 -7.09 16.10 -9.27
N TYR A 53 -6.75 16.69 -8.12
CA TYR A 53 -7.02 18.08 -7.81
C TYR A 53 -5.68 18.84 -7.74
N SER A 54 -5.55 19.89 -8.55
CA SER A 54 -4.43 20.83 -8.44
C SER A 54 -4.90 22.06 -7.67
N TYR A 55 -4.30 22.32 -6.53
CA TYR A 55 -4.55 23.54 -5.77
C TYR A 55 -3.56 24.63 -6.21
N SER A 56 -4.03 25.59 -6.99
CA SER A 56 -3.34 26.86 -7.10
C SER A 56 -3.80 27.76 -5.95
N ASN A 57 -2.86 28.41 -5.26
CA ASN A 57 -3.12 29.26 -4.09
C ASN A 57 -4.16 30.36 -4.35
N THR A 58 -5.44 30.03 -4.23
CA THR A 58 -6.47 31.01 -3.98
C THR A 58 -6.83 30.89 -2.50
N VAL A 59 -6.26 31.77 -1.67
CA VAL A 59 -6.57 31.84 -0.25
C VAL A 59 -8.04 32.21 -0.09
N ALA A 60 -8.90 31.22 0.00
CA ALA A 60 -10.25 31.43 0.49
C ALA A 60 -10.18 31.49 2.03
N ASN A 61 -10.44 32.67 2.60
CA ASN A 61 -10.61 32.86 4.04
C ASN A 61 -11.71 31.93 4.55
N MET A 62 -11.35 30.76 5.06
CA MET A 62 -12.24 29.96 5.87
C MET A 62 -11.94 30.24 7.35
N ASN A 63 -12.90 30.86 8.01
CA ASN A 63 -12.95 30.98 9.47
C ASN A 63 -12.92 29.57 10.09
N THR A 64 -11.75 29.10 10.47
CA THR A 64 -11.59 27.87 11.24
C THR A 64 -11.51 28.22 12.71
N SER A 65 -12.39 27.62 13.47
CA SER A 65 -12.45 27.49 14.91
C SER A 65 -11.05 27.28 15.52
N ASN A 66 -10.70 28.10 16.51
CA ASN A 66 -9.51 28.15 17.32
C ASN A 66 -8.80 26.80 17.59
N LYS A 67 -7.94 26.35 16.68
CA LYS A 67 -6.81 25.48 16.96
C LYS A 67 -5.54 26.34 16.81
N PRO A 68 -4.53 26.25 17.71
CA PRO A 68 -3.29 26.98 17.52
C PRO A 68 -2.73 26.72 16.14
N ALA A 69 -2.48 27.77 15.37
CA ALA A 69 -1.81 27.66 14.08
C ALA A 69 -0.49 26.94 14.33
N THR A 70 -0.33 25.73 13.80
CA THR A 70 0.96 25.06 13.76
C THR A 70 1.92 26.04 13.07
N ALA A 71 2.94 26.49 13.79
CA ALA A 71 3.89 27.46 13.27
C ALA A 71 4.48 26.87 11.98
N THR A 72 4.36 27.60 10.87
CA THR A 72 4.93 27.19 9.58
C THR A 72 6.44 27.05 9.78
N LEU A 73 6.96 25.83 9.67
CA LEU A 73 8.39 25.58 9.80
C LEU A 73 9.17 26.33 8.70
N PRO A 74 10.35 26.85 9.00
CA PRO A 74 11.24 27.39 7.99
C PRO A 74 11.47 26.35 6.88
N PRO A 75 11.61 26.75 5.61
CA PRO A 75 11.93 25.84 4.53
C PRO A 75 13.16 25.01 4.86
N GLY A 76 13.04 23.66 4.73
CA GLY A 76 14.12 22.70 5.02
C GLY A 76 14.27 22.28 6.48
N ALA A 77 13.53 22.89 7.41
CA ALA A 77 13.51 22.38 8.80
C ALA A 77 12.70 21.07 8.87
N PRO A 78 13.22 20.05 9.59
CA PRO A 78 12.50 18.79 9.68
C PRO A 78 11.25 18.91 10.57
N TYR A 79 10.17 18.28 10.15
CA TYR A 79 9.03 18.02 11.02
C TYR A 79 9.43 16.94 12.03
N ASP A 80 9.15 17.17 13.29
CA ASP A 80 9.16 16.07 14.25
C ASP A 80 8.00 15.12 13.93
N TYR A 81 8.24 13.80 13.98
CA TYR A 81 7.24 12.81 13.61
C TYR A 81 5.95 12.90 14.44
N THR A 82 5.98 13.52 15.60
CA THR A 82 4.82 13.67 16.50
C THR A 82 3.64 14.42 15.87
N PHE A 83 3.84 15.10 14.72
CA PHE A 83 2.72 15.69 13.96
C PHE A 83 1.68 14.63 13.53
N VAL A 84 2.07 13.35 13.47
CA VAL A 84 1.15 12.25 13.14
C VAL A 84 -0.01 12.16 14.15
N ASN A 85 0.17 12.64 15.40
CA ASN A 85 -0.90 12.73 16.40
C ASN A 85 -2.04 13.64 15.95
N ASP A 86 -1.74 14.67 15.15
CA ASP A 86 -2.74 15.59 14.61
C ASP A 86 -3.45 15.05 13.36
N VAL A 87 -2.81 14.12 12.65
CA VAL A 87 -3.24 13.64 11.34
C VAL A 87 -3.86 12.23 11.43
N LEU A 88 -3.17 11.30 12.10
CA LEU A 88 -3.71 9.94 12.28
C LEU A 88 -4.90 9.99 13.25
N THR A 89 -6.08 9.75 12.75
CA THR A 89 -7.41 9.92 13.36
C THR A 89 -8.18 11.17 12.92
N ALA A 90 -7.54 12.08 12.17
CA ALA A 90 -8.25 13.18 11.55
C ALA A 90 -9.19 12.68 10.43
N ASN A 91 -10.33 13.31 10.29
CA ASN A 91 -11.21 13.02 9.15
C ASN A 91 -10.66 13.63 7.85
N SER A 92 -11.22 13.21 6.72
CA SER A 92 -10.76 13.59 5.38
C SER A 92 -10.64 15.12 5.19
N THR A 93 -11.59 15.91 5.71
CA THR A 93 -11.55 17.38 5.61
C THR A 93 -10.38 17.97 6.41
N GLN A 94 -10.14 17.42 7.61
CA GLN A 94 -9.02 17.85 8.46
C GLN A 94 -7.68 17.48 7.84
N VAL A 95 -7.56 16.27 7.26
CA VAL A 95 -6.37 15.81 6.53
C VAL A 95 -6.08 16.73 5.35
N GLU A 96 -7.09 17.06 4.54
CA GLU A 96 -6.93 17.95 3.41
C GLU A 96 -6.48 19.35 3.83
N SER A 97 -7.09 19.91 4.87
CA SER A 97 -6.69 21.20 5.44
C SER A 97 -5.24 21.17 5.94
N TRP A 98 -4.85 20.09 6.60
CA TRP A 98 -3.48 19.91 7.07
C TRP A 98 -2.48 19.85 5.90
N ILE A 99 -2.82 19.08 4.83
CA ILE A 99 -1.98 18.98 3.63
C ILE A 99 -1.77 20.35 2.98
N ILE A 100 -2.84 21.10 2.73
CA ILE A 100 -2.77 22.41 2.08
C ILE A 100 -1.93 23.39 2.91
N THR A 101 -2.02 23.31 4.23
CA THR A 101 -1.26 24.18 5.13
C THR A 101 0.23 23.86 5.13
N ASN A 102 0.59 22.56 5.14
CA ASN A 102 1.97 22.11 5.30
C ASN A 102 2.70 21.89 3.97
N TYR A 103 1.98 21.69 2.88
CA TYR A 103 2.52 21.50 1.52
C TYR A 103 1.90 22.53 0.55
N PRO A 104 2.16 23.83 0.70
CA PRO A 104 1.58 24.84 -0.17
C PRO A 104 1.99 24.61 -1.63
N GLY A 105 1.01 24.65 -2.54
CA GLY A 105 1.24 24.40 -3.97
C GLY A 105 1.42 22.92 -4.35
N CYS A 106 1.05 22.01 -3.46
CA CYS A 106 1.03 20.58 -3.77
C CYS A 106 -0.11 20.21 -4.73
N SER A 107 0.04 19.03 -5.34
CA SER A 107 -1.03 18.33 -6.03
C SER A 107 -1.48 17.14 -5.18
N ILE A 108 -2.79 16.94 -5.04
CA ILE A 108 -3.39 15.83 -4.31
C ILE A 108 -4.13 14.95 -5.32
N THR A 109 -3.71 13.71 -5.44
CA THR A 109 -4.44 12.69 -6.20
C THR A 109 -5.19 11.81 -5.22
N LYS A 110 -6.51 11.75 -5.34
CA LYS A 110 -7.38 10.94 -4.48
C LYS A 110 -7.88 9.74 -5.25
N THR A 111 -7.78 8.56 -4.65
CA THR A 111 -8.32 7.31 -5.17
C THR A 111 -9.27 6.75 -4.14
N ASP A 112 -10.56 6.72 -4.48
CA ASP A 112 -11.61 6.17 -3.62
C ASP A 112 -11.91 4.73 -4.04
N PHE A 113 -12.05 3.83 -3.07
CA PHE A 113 -12.38 2.43 -3.33
C PHE A 113 -13.90 2.25 -3.30
N GLU A 114 -14.44 1.86 -4.45
CA GLU A 114 -15.89 1.71 -4.63
C GLU A 114 -16.49 0.71 -3.62
N GLY A 115 -17.58 1.11 -2.98
CA GLY A 115 -18.31 0.29 -2.01
C GLY A 115 -17.70 0.31 -0.59
N THR A 116 -16.67 1.10 -0.36
CA THR A 116 -16.07 1.34 0.96
C THR A 116 -16.03 2.84 1.27
N LYS A 117 -15.61 3.20 2.47
CA LYS A 117 -15.24 4.58 2.82
C LYS A 117 -13.71 4.75 2.88
N ASP A 118 -13.00 3.84 2.24
CA ASP A 118 -11.55 3.87 2.18
C ASP A 118 -11.09 4.70 1.00
N SER A 119 -10.02 5.45 1.19
CA SER A 119 -9.41 6.22 0.12
C SER A 119 -7.90 6.29 0.30
N TRP A 120 -7.22 6.46 -0.83
CA TRP A 120 -5.77 6.62 -0.90
C TRP A 120 -5.45 7.97 -1.52
N TRP A 121 -4.76 8.82 -0.78
CA TRP A 121 -4.41 10.16 -1.21
C TRP A 121 -2.91 10.28 -1.38
N VAL A 122 -2.48 10.65 -2.57
CA VAL A 122 -1.08 10.87 -2.92
C VAL A 122 -0.83 12.36 -3.06
N VAL A 123 0.10 12.89 -2.28
CA VAL A 123 0.50 14.28 -2.28
C VAL A 123 1.89 14.40 -2.88
N THR A 124 1.99 15.19 -3.95
CA THR A 124 3.26 15.51 -4.61
C THR A 124 3.46 17.02 -4.65
N SER A 125 4.70 17.47 -4.67
CA SER A 125 5.02 18.89 -4.78
C SER A 125 6.18 19.11 -5.74
N THR A 126 6.13 20.18 -6.50
CA THR A 126 7.27 20.65 -7.30
C THR A 126 8.35 21.33 -6.44
N ASN A 127 7.97 21.79 -5.25
CA ASN A 127 8.90 22.32 -4.27
C ASN A 127 9.44 21.20 -3.37
N PRO A 128 10.68 21.31 -2.88
CA PRO A 128 11.19 20.37 -1.89
C PRO A 128 10.27 20.32 -0.65
N MET A 129 9.90 19.12 -0.25
CA MET A 129 9.15 18.90 1.00
C MET A 129 10.11 19.00 2.19
N ASN A 130 9.64 19.55 3.29
CA ASN A 130 10.40 19.54 4.54
C ASN A 130 10.60 18.11 5.01
N PRO A 131 11.83 17.70 5.41
CA PRO A 131 12.08 16.34 5.86
C PRO A 131 11.31 16.02 7.16
N VAL A 132 11.16 14.74 7.45
CA VAL A 132 10.63 14.24 8.72
C VAL A 132 11.81 13.78 9.60
N SER A 133 11.77 14.09 10.88
CA SER A 133 12.69 13.56 11.90
C SER A 133 11.99 12.52 12.74
N ILE A 134 12.50 11.30 12.74
CA ILE A 134 12.03 10.20 13.60
C ILE A 134 13.13 9.96 14.64
N ASN A 135 12.98 10.52 15.82
CA ASN A 135 13.97 10.46 16.90
C ASN A 135 15.40 10.77 16.44
N GLY A 136 15.55 11.83 15.62
CA GLY A 136 16.83 12.28 15.09
C GLY A 136 17.25 11.64 13.76
N VAL A 137 16.57 10.62 13.29
CA VAL A 137 16.76 10.07 11.92
C VAL A 137 16.01 10.95 10.93
N ILE A 138 16.76 11.66 10.08
CA ILE A 138 16.19 12.59 9.09
C ILE A 138 15.80 11.84 7.83
N ILE A 139 14.52 11.96 7.45
CA ILE A 139 13.93 11.33 6.28
C ILE A 139 13.60 12.40 5.24
N ASN A 140 14.35 12.38 4.14
CA ASN A 140 14.03 13.18 2.96
C ASN A 140 13.13 12.39 2.03
N TYR A 141 12.01 12.97 1.63
CA TYR A 141 11.01 12.34 0.78
C TYR A 141 10.54 13.31 -0.31
N ASN A 142 9.92 12.78 -1.36
CA ASN A 142 9.38 13.55 -2.48
C ASN A 142 7.87 13.35 -2.66
N GLN A 143 7.30 12.45 -1.91
CA GLN A 143 5.87 12.13 -1.95
C GLN A 143 5.43 11.72 -0.55
N VAL A 144 4.25 12.13 -0.17
CA VAL A 144 3.58 11.62 1.04
C VAL A 144 2.21 11.09 0.65
N GLU A 145 1.82 10.00 1.27
CA GLU A 145 0.56 9.34 1.01
C GLU A 145 -0.21 9.21 2.32
N PHE A 146 -1.53 9.32 2.22
CA PHE A 146 -2.46 9.14 3.34
C PHE A 146 -3.42 8.03 2.98
N HIS A 147 -3.45 7.00 3.78
CA HIS A 147 -4.46 5.97 3.70
C HIS A 147 -5.57 6.28 4.70
N LEU A 148 -6.77 6.53 4.19
CA LEU A 148 -7.95 6.77 5.00
C LEU A 148 -8.82 5.51 5.00
N SER A 149 -9.28 5.11 6.19
CA SER A 149 -10.27 4.05 6.35
C SER A 149 -11.46 4.58 7.14
N GLU A 150 -12.67 4.25 6.69
CA GLU A 150 -13.91 4.79 7.23
C GLU A 150 -13.94 6.34 7.25
N GLY A 151 -13.18 6.98 6.33
CA GLY A 151 -13.07 8.43 6.22
C GLY A 151 -12.11 9.10 7.22
N TYR A 152 -11.31 8.33 7.95
CA TYR A 152 -10.29 8.80 8.88
C TYR A 152 -8.90 8.32 8.46
N ALA A 153 -7.89 9.17 8.60
CA ALA A 153 -6.51 8.78 8.33
C ALA A 153 -6.05 7.69 9.32
N ARG A 154 -5.43 6.66 8.77
CA ARG A 154 -4.91 5.50 9.52
C ARG A 154 -3.43 5.26 9.29
N GLU A 155 -2.93 5.67 8.16
CA GLU A 155 -1.52 5.50 7.80
C GLU A 155 -1.03 6.72 7.02
N ILE A 156 0.21 7.10 7.27
CA ILE A 156 0.97 8.08 6.49
C ILE A 156 2.20 7.38 5.96
N ILE A 157 2.46 7.50 4.67
CA ILE A 157 3.60 6.88 4.00
C ILE A 157 4.45 7.97 3.36
N PHE A 158 5.74 7.97 3.66
CA PHE A 158 6.74 8.86 3.06
C PHE A 158 7.55 8.08 2.05
N THR A 159 7.44 8.42 0.76
CA THR A 159 8.27 7.84 -0.29
C THR A 159 9.59 8.57 -0.34
N ILE A 160 10.68 7.84 -0.07
CA ILE A 160 12.01 8.38 0.12
C ILE A 160 12.68 8.62 -1.24
N ASN A 161 13.35 9.76 -1.35
CA ASN A 161 14.11 10.07 -2.56
C ASN A 161 15.17 9.01 -2.87
N GLY A 162 15.19 8.52 -4.09
CA GLY A 162 16.27 7.72 -4.65
C GLY A 162 16.05 6.21 -4.72
N GLY A 163 15.28 5.59 -3.85
CA GLY A 163 14.97 4.14 -3.90
C GLY A 163 16.19 3.19 -3.86
N ASP A 164 17.37 3.68 -3.50
CA ASP A 164 18.60 2.90 -3.46
C ASP A 164 18.63 1.89 -2.28
N LYS A 165 19.17 0.70 -2.54
CA LYS A 165 19.30 -0.36 -1.54
C LYS A 165 20.22 0.02 -0.38
N ASN A 166 21.30 0.75 -0.65
CA ASN A 166 22.22 1.19 0.40
C ASN A 166 21.54 2.21 1.33
N GLN A 167 20.76 3.14 0.75
CA GLN A 167 19.95 4.07 1.51
C GLN A 167 18.95 3.33 2.41
N PHE A 168 18.26 2.32 1.88
CA PHE A 168 17.36 1.48 2.66
C PHE A 168 18.08 0.80 3.84
N THR A 169 19.24 0.20 3.58
CA THR A 169 20.06 -0.47 4.61
C THR A 169 20.52 0.52 5.68
N ASN A 170 20.96 1.71 5.28
CA ASN A 170 21.40 2.74 6.23
C ASN A 170 20.26 3.23 7.11
N LEU A 171 19.06 3.44 6.54
CA LEU A 171 17.87 3.79 7.29
C LEU A 171 17.49 2.68 8.27
N TYR A 172 17.49 1.42 7.83
CA TYR A 172 17.25 0.28 8.71
C TYR A 172 18.23 0.27 9.89
N ASN A 173 19.53 0.40 9.63
CA ASN A 173 20.52 0.39 10.69
C ASN A 173 20.31 1.54 11.70
N SER A 174 19.95 2.73 11.21
CA SER A 174 19.69 3.89 12.06
C SER A 174 18.46 3.68 12.93
N LEU A 175 17.36 3.18 12.38
CA LEU A 175 16.13 2.88 13.11
C LEU A 175 16.33 1.69 14.06
N ALA A 176 17.03 0.64 13.64
CA ALA A 176 17.31 -0.53 14.46
C ALA A 176 18.23 -0.22 15.64
N ALA A 177 19.09 0.79 15.52
CA ALA A 177 19.92 1.27 16.64
C ALA A 177 19.05 1.93 17.74
N ILE A 178 17.90 2.50 17.39
CA ILE A 178 16.98 3.15 18.33
C ILE A 178 15.95 2.17 18.87
N TYR A 179 15.32 1.39 17.97
CA TYR A 179 14.12 0.58 18.28
C TYR A 179 14.39 -0.94 18.34
N GLY A 180 15.62 -1.36 18.14
CA GLY A 180 16.00 -2.77 18.10
C GLY A 180 15.93 -3.38 16.69
N GLN A 181 16.68 -4.46 16.51
CA GLN A 181 16.73 -5.18 15.23
C GLN A 181 15.44 -5.95 14.96
N LYS A 182 15.02 -5.98 13.68
CA LYS A 182 13.84 -6.69 13.21
C LYS A 182 14.18 -7.66 12.09
N GLN A 183 13.40 -8.73 12.00
CA GLN A 183 13.43 -9.62 10.86
C GLN A 183 12.58 -9.04 9.72
N VAL A 184 12.94 -9.38 8.48
CA VAL A 184 12.14 -9.03 7.31
C VAL A 184 10.76 -9.69 7.42
N TYR A 185 9.74 -8.87 7.32
CA TYR A 185 8.37 -9.32 7.15
C TYR A 185 8.01 -9.30 5.66
N VAL A 186 7.45 -10.41 5.17
CA VAL A 186 6.93 -10.52 3.80
C VAL A 186 5.47 -10.93 3.91
N GLY A 187 4.58 -10.04 3.48
CA GLY A 187 3.15 -10.29 3.52
C GLY A 187 2.69 -11.32 2.47
N GLU A 188 1.53 -11.92 2.70
CA GLU A 188 0.95 -12.91 1.77
C GLU A 188 0.71 -12.31 0.37
N LYS A 189 0.25 -11.08 0.29
CA LYS A 189 0.08 -10.33 -0.96
C LYS A 189 1.39 -10.21 -1.74
N ASP A 190 2.50 -10.01 -1.05
CA ASP A 190 3.82 -9.85 -1.67
C ASP A 190 4.33 -11.17 -2.22
N ILE A 191 4.04 -12.29 -1.54
CA ILE A 191 4.32 -13.64 -2.03
C ILE A 191 3.55 -13.90 -3.33
N LEU A 192 2.26 -13.58 -3.38
CA LEU A 192 1.42 -13.75 -4.57
C LEU A 192 1.90 -12.86 -5.73
N THR A 193 2.29 -11.61 -5.45
CA THR A 193 2.83 -10.69 -6.46
C THR A 193 4.14 -11.24 -7.04
N LYS A 194 5.02 -11.80 -6.22
CA LYS A 194 6.27 -12.40 -6.66
C LYS A 194 6.07 -13.63 -7.55
N LEU A 195 4.97 -14.37 -7.38
CA LEU A 195 4.63 -15.50 -8.27
C LEU A 195 4.25 -15.06 -9.68
N THR A 196 3.70 -13.85 -9.84
CA THR A 196 3.29 -13.28 -11.13
C THR A 196 4.34 -12.35 -11.75
N ASP A 197 5.21 -11.76 -10.93
CA ASP A 197 6.34 -10.93 -11.33
C ASP A 197 7.63 -11.43 -10.69
N PRO A 198 8.45 -12.23 -11.40
CA PRO A 198 9.71 -12.77 -10.87
C PRO A 198 10.72 -11.69 -10.45
N ASN A 199 10.60 -10.47 -10.97
CA ASN A 199 11.47 -9.34 -10.64
C ASN A 199 10.93 -8.50 -9.47
N TYR A 200 9.78 -8.87 -8.92
CA TYR A 200 9.24 -8.19 -7.75
C TYR A 200 10.03 -8.58 -6.50
N GLU A 201 10.50 -7.58 -5.78
CA GLU A 201 11.07 -7.74 -4.46
C GLU A 201 10.35 -6.80 -3.49
N TYR A 202 10.02 -7.31 -2.33
CA TYR A 202 9.43 -6.54 -1.25
C TYR A 202 10.12 -6.89 0.06
N TYR A 203 10.51 -5.86 0.80
CA TYR A 203 11.08 -5.97 2.14
C TYR A 203 10.34 -5.02 3.07
N SER A 204 9.96 -5.50 4.24
CA SER A 204 9.36 -4.68 5.27
C SER A 204 9.98 -5.03 6.63
N TYR A 205 10.33 -4.01 7.39
CA TYR A 205 10.67 -4.10 8.80
C TYR A 205 9.59 -3.36 9.59
N LEU A 206 9.10 -3.95 10.66
CA LEU A 206 7.99 -3.42 11.43
C LEU A 206 8.37 -3.34 12.91
N TRP A 207 8.26 -2.15 13.48
CA TRP A 207 8.32 -1.88 14.92
C TRP A 207 6.90 -1.54 15.38
N LEU A 208 6.35 -2.41 16.24
CA LEU A 208 5.01 -2.24 16.78
C LEU A 208 4.96 -1.10 17.79
N GLY A 209 3.76 -0.64 18.13
CA GLY A 209 3.54 0.53 18.97
C GLY A 209 4.36 0.52 20.26
N ASN A 210 4.40 -0.59 20.98
CA ASN A 210 5.17 -0.75 22.21
C ASN A 210 6.70 -0.67 22.02
N GLU A 211 7.19 -0.78 20.81
CA GLU A 211 8.61 -0.70 20.46
C GLU A 211 8.98 0.65 19.88
N PHE A 212 8.03 1.36 19.27
CA PHE A 212 8.22 2.65 18.62
C PHE A 212 7.93 3.81 19.59
N ASP A 213 6.67 4.11 19.87
CA ASP A 213 6.28 5.25 20.71
C ASP A 213 5.14 4.96 21.68
N GLY A 214 4.64 3.73 21.71
CA GLY A 214 3.53 3.28 22.54
C GLY A 214 2.16 3.39 21.89
N TYR A 215 2.02 4.06 20.72
CA TYR A 215 0.72 4.35 20.11
C TYR A 215 0.65 4.00 18.61
N TYR A 216 1.76 4.10 17.90
CA TYR A 216 1.84 3.94 16.46
C TYR A 216 2.84 2.87 16.08
N ASP A 217 2.58 2.22 14.95
CA ASP A 217 3.52 1.31 14.32
C ASP A 217 4.39 2.08 13.32
N LEU A 218 5.67 1.78 13.31
CA LEU A 218 6.62 2.28 12.33
C LEU A 218 7.03 1.16 11.41
N SER A 219 6.94 1.37 10.10
CA SER A 219 7.45 0.41 9.14
C SER A 219 8.41 1.06 8.13
N LEU A 220 9.50 0.37 7.85
CA LEU A 220 10.43 0.69 6.75
C LEU A 220 10.22 -0.35 5.65
N ARG A 221 9.82 0.11 4.47
CA ARG A 221 9.44 -0.74 3.33
C ARG A 221 10.32 -0.44 2.12
N ARG A 222 10.60 -1.47 1.35
CA ARG A 222 11.22 -1.37 0.02
C ARG A 222 10.45 -2.23 -0.95
N SER A 223 10.08 -1.66 -2.08
CA SER A 223 9.50 -2.39 -3.20
C SER A 223 10.34 -2.22 -4.45
N VAL A 224 10.44 -3.26 -5.26
CA VAL A 224 11.13 -3.25 -6.56
C VAL A 224 10.20 -3.88 -7.59
N HIS A 225 9.90 -3.14 -8.65
CA HIS A 225 9.14 -3.61 -9.81
C HIS A 225 9.98 -3.37 -11.06
N GLY A 226 10.58 -4.42 -11.61
CA GLY A 226 11.49 -4.32 -12.75
C GLY A 226 12.67 -3.38 -12.45
N SER A 227 12.76 -2.26 -13.18
CA SER A 227 13.78 -1.23 -12.98
C SER A 227 13.42 -0.15 -11.95
N GLN A 228 12.17 -0.15 -11.48
CA GLN A 228 11.70 0.84 -10.51
C GLN A 228 11.87 0.30 -9.09
N SER A 229 12.46 1.10 -8.22
CA SER A 229 12.58 0.78 -6.80
C SER A 229 12.18 1.97 -5.96
N GLN A 230 11.49 1.70 -4.85
CA GLN A 230 11.04 2.71 -3.89
C GLN A 230 11.38 2.26 -2.48
N ASN A 231 11.89 3.19 -1.69
CA ASN A 231 12.01 3.06 -0.24
C ASN A 231 10.93 3.92 0.40
N MET A 232 10.27 3.39 1.42
CA MET A 232 9.15 4.06 2.08
C MET A 232 9.28 3.91 3.59
N ILE A 233 8.87 4.93 4.32
CA ILE A 233 8.60 4.84 5.76
C ILE A 233 7.11 5.10 5.94
N ALA A 234 6.45 4.24 6.70
CA ALA A 234 5.06 4.45 7.07
C ALA A 234 4.92 4.46 8.58
N ILE A 235 4.02 5.33 9.04
CA ILE A 235 3.55 5.39 10.42
C ILE A 235 2.06 5.14 10.38
N SER A 236 1.60 4.13 11.12
CA SER A 236 0.20 3.71 11.15
C SER A 236 -0.30 3.60 12.58
N LYS A 237 -1.60 3.78 12.74
CA LYS A 237 -2.27 3.51 13.99
C LYS A 237 -2.82 2.09 13.93
N ASP A 238 -2.47 1.28 14.91
CA ASP A 238 -3.02 -0.05 15.08
C ASP A 238 -4.56 -0.01 15.21
N TYR A 239 -5.23 -1.05 14.67
CA TYR A 239 -6.69 -1.20 14.69
C TYR A 239 -7.16 -1.91 15.93
#